data_bd34d3dfecba36b51c87d9e4ca054e46
#
_entry.id   bd34d3dfecba36b51c87d9e4ca054e46
#
_cell.length_a   1.000
_cell.length_b   1.000
_cell.length_c   1.000
_cell.angle_alpha   90.00
_cell.angle_beta   90.00
_cell.angle_gamma   90.00
#
_symmetry.space_group_name_H-M   'P 1'
#
loop_
_entity.id
_entity.type
_entity.pdbx_description
1 polymer ?
#
loop_
_entity_poly.entity_id
_entity_poly.type
_entity_poly.pdbx_seq_one_letter_code
_entity_poly.pdbx_strand_id
1 'polypeptide(L)'
;MPKPTIAPGDPCWIDLSTSNVQVSRDFYSRLFGWTYEAGDEATYGGYVMAFVQGAPVAGMMQNEPGSGQPDAWTTYLRTEDIHATEQAALAAGGQVLMPPMEVPEQGHMAIFADAGGAVIGAWQFGGHTGFQLAGEHGAPFWHELHTRHYERSVKFYQDAFRWDTSVMSDTEDFRYTTLGSGYASRAGIMDASTFLPESVPSNWQIYFGVDDADAAATTAESLGAQIIHAPEDTPFGRMATLTDPTGAVFKIAQRPGPQS
;
A
#
# COMPACT_ATOMS: atom_id res chain seq x y z
N MET A 1 -1.14 -14.41 -15.70
CA MET A 1 -2.52 -14.16 -15.23
C MET A 1 -3.10 -12.91 -15.84
N PRO A 2 -4.42 -12.70 -15.87
CA PRO A 2 -4.98 -11.46 -16.41
C PRO A 2 -4.55 -10.27 -15.55
N LYS A 3 -4.29 -9.13 -16.21
CA LYS A 3 -4.06 -7.86 -15.56
C LYS A 3 -5.25 -7.53 -14.62
N PRO A 4 -5.01 -7.04 -13.39
CA PRO A 4 -6.11 -6.67 -12.50
C PRO A 4 -6.95 -5.53 -13.12
N THR A 5 -8.26 -5.64 -12.96
CA THR A 5 -9.17 -4.54 -13.29
C THR A 5 -9.20 -3.60 -12.09
N ILE A 6 -8.84 -2.34 -12.30
CA ILE A 6 -8.78 -1.32 -11.25
C ILE A 6 -9.87 -0.29 -11.54
N ALA A 7 -10.90 -0.23 -10.67
CA ALA A 7 -11.96 0.76 -10.75
C ALA A 7 -11.57 2.08 -10.03
N PRO A 8 -12.24 3.22 -10.27
CA PRO A 8 -12.07 4.41 -9.44
C PRO A 8 -12.30 4.09 -7.96
N GLY A 9 -11.44 4.59 -7.08
CA GLY A 9 -11.41 4.29 -5.66
C GLY A 9 -10.59 3.06 -5.26
N ASP A 10 -10.26 2.16 -6.20
CA ASP A 10 -9.46 0.98 -5.89
C ASP A 10 -7.99 1.34 -5.63
N PRO A 11 -7.27 0.59 -4.77
CA PRO A 11 -5.82 0.61 -4.75
C PRO A 11 -5.27 0.32 -6.14
N CYS A 12 -4.40 1.18 -6.61
CA CYS A 12 -3.87 1.09 -7.97
C CYS A 12 -2.34 1.08 -8.05
N TRP A 13 -1.66 1.57 -7.02
CA TRP A 13 -0.21 1.62 -6.97
C TRP A 13 0.30 1.68 -5.53
N ILE A 14 1.59 1.37 -5.36
CA ILE A 14 2.33 1.55 -4.11
C ILE A 14 3.70 2.12 -4.40
N ASP A 15 4.16 3.04 -3.55
CA ASP A 15 5.51 3.59 -3.58
C ASP A 15 6.22 3.39 -2.25
N LEU A 16 7.48 2.99 -2.31
CA LEU A 16 8.39 3.02 -1.18
C LEU A 16 9.19 4.32 -1.21
N SER A 17 8.99 5.18 -0.22
CA SER A 17 9.94 6.22 0.12
C SER A 17 11.00 5.63 1.04
N THR A 18 12.28 5.69 0.68
CA THR A 18 13.35 5.02 1.42
C THR A 18 14.59 5.89 1.55
N SER A 19 15.27 5.79 2.67
CA SER A 19 16.56 6.45 2.93
C SER A 19 17.71 5.84 2.11
N ASN A 20 17.52 4.63 1.57
CA ASN A 20 18.53 3.96 0.74
C ASN A 20 17.89 3.02 -0.31
N VAL A 21 17.62 3.56 -1.48
CA VAL A 21 17.03 2.82 -2.61
C VAL A 21 17.83 1.56 -2.97
N GLN A 22 19.16 1.60 -2.89
CA GLN A 22 19.97 0.42 -3.26
C GLN A 22 19.78 -0.71 -2.27
N VAL A 23 19.77 -0.43 -0.96
CA VAL A 23 19.51 -1.43 0.09
C VAL A 23 18.12 -2.04 -0.08
N SER A 24 17.10 -1.21 -0.32
CA SER A 24 15.74 -1.69 -0.55
C SER A 24 15.65 -2.55 -1.82
N ARG A 25 16.29 -2.14 -2.93
CA ARG A 25 16.34 -2.94 -4.16
C ARG A 25 16.97 -4.32 -3.94
N ASP A 26 18.11 -4.36 -3.27
CA ASP A 26 18.82 -5.62 -3.00
C ASP A 26 17.98 -6.54 -2.11
N PHE A 27 17.28 -5.98 -1.12
CA PHE A 27 16.40 -6.70 -0.23
C PHE A 27 15.21 -7.32 -0.97
N TYR A 28 14.40 -6.50 -1.65
CA TYR A 28 13.20 -7.00 -2.33
C TYR A 28 13.52 -7.85 -3.56
N SER A 29 14.68 -7.63 -4.22
CA SER A 29 15.14 -8.53 -5.29
C SER A 29 15.38 -9.95 -4.75
N ARG A 30 16.01 -10.07 -3.58
CA ARG A 30 16.30 -11.38 -2.97
C ARG A 30 15.10 -12.01 -2.30
N LEU A 31 14.18 -11.20 -1.75
CA LEU A 31 12.98 -11.70 -1.07
C LEU A 31 11.88 -12.10 -2.06
N PHE A 32 11.61 -11.26 -3.08
CA PHE A 32 10.48 -11.38 -3.99
C PHE A 32 10.87 -11.66 -5.45
N GLY A 33 12.16 -11.68 -5.75
CA GLY A 33 12.64 -11.83 -7.13
C GLY A 33 12.39 -10.59 -8.00
N TRP A 34 12.26 -9.40 -7.39
CA TRP A 34 12.00 -8.18 -8.14
C TRP A 34 13.16 -7.81 -9.06
N THR A 35 12.81 -7.34 -10.24
CA THR A 35 13.70 -6.65 -11.18
C THR A 35 13.32 -5.18 -11.26
N TYR A 36 14.21 -4.32 -11.76
CA TYR A 36 14.03 -2.88 -11.67
C TYR A 36 14.39 -2.17 -12.97
N GLU A 37 13.64 -1.09 -13.24
CA GLU A 37 13.98 -0.08 -14.23
C GLU A 37 14.02 1.28 -13.54
N ALA A 38 15.13 2.00 -13.73
CA ALA A 38 15.26 3.36 -13.23
C ALA A 38 14.74 4.34 -14.28
N GLY A 39 13.89 5.26 -13.84
CA GLY A 39 13.47 6.39 -14.66
C GLY A 39 14.61 7.39 -14.89
N ASP A 40 14.43 8.25 -15.89
CA ASP A 40 15.35 9.34 -16.18
C ASP A 40 15.45 10.28 -14.95
N GLU A 41 16.67 10.58 -14.54
CA GLU A 41 16.95 11.40 -13.36
C GLU A 41 16.38 12.81 -13.49
N ALA A 42 16.51 13.43 -14.67
CA ALA A 42 16.09 14.80 -14.90
C ALA A 42 14.55 14.92 -14.99
N THR A 43 13.87 13.88 -15.47
CA THR A 43 12.42 13.87 -15.67
C THR A 43 11.67 13.33 -14.48
N TYR A 44 12.20 12.26 -13.83
CA TYR A 44 11.49 11.51 -12.80
C TYR A 44 12.26 11.44 -11.46
N GLY A 45 13.34 12.22 -11.30
CA GLY A 45 14.10 12.26 -10.04
C GLY A 45 14.70 10.90 -9.64
N GLY A 46 15.05 10.06 -10.61
CA GLY A 46 15.60 8.73 -10.32
C GLY A 46 14.59 7.72 -9.77
N TYR A 47 13.29 7.95 -9.95
CA TYR A 47 12.25 6.99 -9.56
C TYR A 47 12.51 5.61 -10.15
N VAL A 48 12.39 4.58 -9.33
CA VAL A 48 12.67 3.19 -9.71
C VAL A 48 11.38 2.40 -9.74
N MET A 49 11.07 1.81 -10.87
CA MET A 49 9.94 0.89 -11.02
C MET A 49 10.37 -0.55 -10.77
N ALA A 50 9.63 -1.27 -9.95
CA ALA A 50 9.84 -2.68 -9.61
C ALA A 50 8.88 -3.57 -10.40
N PHE A 51 9.39 -4.72 -10.84
CA PHE A 51 8.67 -5.69 -11.68
C PHE A 51 8.74 -7.11 -11.09
N VAL A 52 7.65 -7.82 -11.21
CA VAL A 52 7.56 -9.27 -11.03
C VAL A 52 7.17 -9.90 -12.38
N GLN A 53 7.96 -10.83 -12.88
CA GLN A 53 7.71 -11.50 -14.17
C GLN A 53 7.49 -10.49 -15.34
N GLY A 54 8.18 -9.35 -15.30
CA GLY A 54 8.04 -8.29 -16.30
C GLY A 54 6.79 -7.41 -16.15
N ALA A 55 5.97 -7.61 -15.11
CA ALA A 55 4.80 -6.78 -14.80
C ALA A 55 5.15 -5.78 -13.69
N PRO A 56 4.86 -4.46 -13.84
CA PRO A 56 5.12 -3.47 -12.81
C PRO A 56 4.20 -3.70 -11.59
N VAL A 57 4.77 -3.66 -10.39
CA VAL A 57 4.10 -3.98 -9.12
C VAL A 57 4.29 -2.92 -8.04
N ALA A 58 5.35 -2.11 -8.10
CA ALA A 58 5.65 -1.08 -7.11
C ALA A 58 6.61 -0.04 -7.65
N GLY A 59 6.70 1.10 -6.98
CA GLY A 59 7.73 2.10 -7.19
C GLY A 59 8.62 2.30 -5.97
N MET A 60 9.77 2.94 -6.17
CA MET A 60 10.68 3.36 -5.11
C MET A 60 11.27 4.72 -5.40
N MET A 61 11.40 5.54 -4.38
CA MET A 61 12.04 6.85 -4.45
C MET A 61 12.96 7.07 -3.25
N GLN A 62 14.10 7.68 -3.52
CA GLN A 62 15.03 8.09 -2.47
C GLN A 62 14.45 9.25 -1.67
N ASN A 63 14.43 9.12 -0.34
CA ASN A 63 14.13 10.24 0.54
C ASN A 63 15.19 11.32 0.40
N GLU A 64 14.80 12.60 0.46
CA GLU A 64 15.76 13.68 0.50
C GLU A 64 16.65 13.57 1.74
N PRO A 65 17.98 13.60 1.59
CA PRO A 65 18.88 13.52 2.73
C PRO A 65 18.59 14.62 3.77
N GLY A 66 18.37 14.20 5.02
CA GLY A 66 18.10 15.14 6.13
C GLY A 66 16.67 15.67 6.19
N SER A 67 15.75 15.21 5.35
CA SER A 67 14.33 15.60 5.41
C SER A 67 13.61 15.11 6.67
N GLY A 68 14.14 14.05 7.31
CA GLY A 68 13.48 13.39 8.44
C GLY A 68 12.24 12.60 8.04
N GLN A 69 12.00 12.41 6.75
CA GLN A 69 10.92 11.55 6.27
C GLN A 69 11.18 10.08 6.66
N PRO A 70 10.18 9.37 7.20
CA PRO A 70 10.32 7.97 7.51
C PRO A 70 10.40 7.14 6.24
N ASP A 71 11.09 6.00 6.33
CA ASP A 71 11.02 4.98 5.31
C ASP A 71 9.65 4.31 5.39
N ALA A 72 8.84 4.43 4.35
CA ALA A 72 7.45 4.01 4.39
C ALA A 72 6.87 3.70 3.01
N TRP A 73 5.94 2.78 2.97
CA TRP A 73 5.09 2.49 1.83
C TRP A 73 3.89 3.43 1.79
N THR A 74 3.58 3.96 0.63
CA THR A 74 2.36 4.74 0.36
C THR A 74 1.47 3.97 -0.61
N THR A 75 0.20 3.78 -0.25
CA THR A 75 -0.83 3.26 -1.15
C THR A 75 -1.44 4.40 -1.93
N TYR A 76 -1.68 4.21 -3.23
CA TYR A 76 -2.42 5.13 -4.09
C TYR A 76 -3.75 4.53 -4.50
N LEU A 77 -4.81 5.33 -4.41
CA LEU A 77 -6.14 5.00 -4.91
C LEU A 77 -6.35 5.66 -6.27
N ARG A 78 -6.96 4.91 -7.19
CA ARG A 78 -7.29 5.44 -8.52
C ARG A 78 -8.34 6.54 -8.42
N THR A 79 -8.11 7.64 -9.13
CA THR A 79 -9.11 8.67 -9.39
C THR A 79 -9.27 8.94 -10.88
N GLU A 80 -10.42 9.49 -11.28
CA GLU A 80 -10.67 9.96 -12.65
C GLU A 80 -10.40 11.46 -12.81
N ASP A 81 -10.46 12.21 -11.68
CA ASP A 81 -10.20 13.64 -11.63
C ASP A 81 -9.49 13.98 -10.32
N ILE A 82 -8.20 14.26 -10.41
CA ILE A 82 -7.34 14.50 -9.25
C ILE A 82 -7.73 15.78 -8.49
N HIS A 83 -8.19 16.83 -9.23
CA HIS A 83 -8.62 18.09 -8.62
C HIS A 83 -9.96 17.96 -7.92
N ALA A 84 -10.92 17.21 -8.52
CA ALA A 84 -12.18 16.91 -7.86
C ALA A 84 -11.95 16.07 -6.59
N THR A 85 -11.00 15.13 -6.62
CA THR A 85 -10.61 14.31 -5.46
C THR A 85 -9.99 15.17 -4.36
N GLU A 86 -9.12 16.13 -4.69
CA GLU A 86 -8.57 17.09 -3.72
C GLU A 86 -9.68 17.83 -2.99
N GLN A 87 -10.64 18.41 -3.73
CA GLN A 87 -11.75 19.15 -3.13
C GLN A 87 -12.62 18.25 -2.24
N ALA A 88 -12.88 17.01 -2.68
CA ALA A 88 -13.65 16.05 -1.91
C ALA A 88 -12.91 15.61 -0.64
N ALA A 89 -11.60 15.39 -0.70
CA ALA A 89 -10.76 15.05 0.44
C ALA A 89 -10.76 16.16 1.50
N LEU A 90 -10.61 17.42 1.07
CA LEU A 90 -10.71 18.58 1.96
C LEU A 90 -12.10 18.68 2.60
N ALA A 91 -13.17 18.52 1.82
CA ALA A 91 -14.54 18.57 2.31
C ALA A 91 -14.86 17.43 3.30
N ALA A 92 -14.23 16.26 3.12
CA ALA A 92 -14.34 15.10 4.01
C ALA A 92 -13.47 15.19 5.27
N GLY A 93 -12.78 16.32 5.51
CA GLY A 93 -11.95 16.56 6.70
C GLY A 93 -10.51 16.04 6.61
N GLY A 94 -10.04 15.72 5.41
CA GLY A 94 -8.62 15.42 5.14
C GLY A 94 -7.78 16.68 4.99
N GLN A 95 -6.48 16.47 4.82
CA GLN A 95 -5.50 17.53 4.57
C GLN A 95 -4.72 17.22 3.30
N VAL A 96 -4.36 18.27 2.53
CA VAL A 96 -3.45 18.13 1.38
C VAL A 96 -2.03 18.19 1.89
N LEU A 97 -1.27 17.11 1.70
CA LEU A 97 0.17 17.05 2.01
C LEU A 97 1.00 17.38 0.78
N MET A 98 0.55 16.92 -0.40
CA MET A 98 1.09 17.28 -1.71
C MET A 98 -0.07 17.57 -2.65
N PRO A 99 -0.17 18.80 -3.18
CA PRO A 99 -1.25 19.17 -4.10
C PRO A 99 -1.16 18.38 -5.41
N PRO A 100 -2.24 18.34 -6.21
CA PRO A 100 -2.23 17.74 -7.52
C PRO A 100 -1.05 18.23 -8.37
N MET A 101 -0.28 17.28 -8.87
CA MET A 101 0.85 17.54 -9.78
C MET A 101 0.87 16.54 -10.92
N GLU A 102 1.32 17.00 -12.08
CA GLU A 102 1.56 16.14 -13.24
C GLU A 102 2.86 15.38 -13.06
N VAL A 103 2.83 14.07 -13.35
CA VAL A 103 4.01 13.25 -13.62
C VAL A 103 4.07 13.09 -15.13
N PRO A 104 5.05 13.72 -15.81
CA PRO A 104 5.07 13.83 -17.27
C PRO A 104 4.79 12.49 -17.96
N GLU A 105 3.84 12.49 -18.89
CA GLU A 105 3.38 11.32 -19.67
C GLU A 105 2.76 10.17 -18.86
N GLN A 106 2.93 10.15 -17.52
CA GLN A 106 2.49 9.04 -16.67
C GLN A 106 1.10 9.26 -16.07
N GLY A 107 0.76 10.49 -15.67
CA GLY A 107 -0.52 10.80 -15.04
C GLY A 107 -0.41 11.96 -14.06
N HIS A 108 -1.34 12.01 -13.09
CA HIS A 108 -1.31 13.03 -12.04
C HIS A 108 -1.41 12.37 -10.67
N MET A 109 -0.71 12.92 -9.70
CA MET A 109 -0.70 12.44 -8.33
C MET A 109 -1.04 13.55 -7.33
N ALA A 110 -1.53 13.16 -6.17
CA ALA A 110 -1.64 14.00 -4.99
C ALA A 110 -1.48 13.11 -3.73
N ILE A 111 -1.04 13.71 -2.62
CA ILE A 111 -0.93 13.02 -1.33
C ILE A 111 -1.80 13.75 -0.30
N PHE A 112 -2.56 12.99 0.46
CA PHE A 112 -3.45 13.48 1.50
C PHE A 112 -3.13 12.81 2.85
N ALA A 113 -3.47 13.48 3.95
CA ALA A 113 -3.81 12.81 5.19
C ALA A 113 -5.33 12.66 5.22
N ASP A 114 -5.83 11.45 5.48
CA ASP A 114 -7.25 11.21 5.65
C ASP A 114 -7.78 11.85 6.94
N ALA A 115 -9.09 11.78 7.17
CA ALA A 115 -9.70 12.36 8.37
C ALA A 115 -9.22 11.71 9.69
N GLY A 116 -8.61 10.54 9.64
CA GLY A 116 -7.95 9.82 10.76
C GLY A 116 -6.46 10.11 10.89
N GLY A 117 -5.86 10.85 9.92
CA GLY A 117 -4.45 11.21 9.88
C GLY A 117 -3.56 10.22 9.11
N ALA A 118 -4.12 9.20 8.48
CA ALA A 118 -3.34 8.27 7.65
C ALA A 118 -2.97 8.90 6.29
N VAL A 119 -1.73 8.70 5.86
CA VAL A 119 -1.27 9.16 4.54
C VAL A 119 -1.80 8.24 3.44
N ILE A 120 -2.39 8.84 2.41
CA ILE A 120 -2.91 8.14 1.22
C ILE A 120 -2.61 8.94 -0.04
N GLY A 121 -2.18 8.25 -1.10
CA GLY A 121 -2.02 8.83 -2.42
C GLY A 121 -3.29 8.73 -3.26
N ALA A 122 -3.45 9.64 -4.19
CA ALA A 122 -4.39 9.54 -5.31
C ALA A 122 -3.61 9.54 -6.62
N TRP A 123 -4.03 8.71 -7.55
CA TRP A 123 -3.42 8.60 -8.88
C TRP A 123 -4.47 8.65 -9.97
N GLN A 124 -4.37 9.66 -10.82
CA GLN A 124 -5.15 9.75 -12.05
C GLN A 124 -4.32 9.19 -13.21
N PHE A 125 -4.85 8.15 -13.85
CA PHE A 125 -4.16 7.44 -14.93
C PHE A 125 -3.85 8.33 -16.13
N GLY A 126 -2.62 8.17 -16.64
CA GLY A 126 -2.13 8.61 -17.93
C GLY A 126 -1.47 7.43 -18.61
N GLY A 127 -0.19 7.51 -18.92
CA GLY A 127 0.60 6.39 -19.45
C GLY A 127 0.76 5.26 -18.45
N HIS A 128 0.91 5.57 -17.15
CA HIS A 128 0.96 4.58 -16.10
C HIS A 128 -0.45 4.29 -15.56
N THR A 129 -0.89 3.03 -15.71
CA THR A 129 -2.24 2.58 -15.37
C THR A 129 -2.29 1.64 -14.17
N GLY A 130 -1.34 1.81 -13.25
CA GLY A 130 -1.29 1.05 -12.00
C GLY A 130 -0.74 -0.36 -12.14
N PHE A 131 -1.03 -1.20 -11.16
CA PHE A 131 -0.59 -2.59 -11.12
C PHE A 131 -0.90 -3.35 -12.40
N GLN A 132 0.08 -4.13 -12.88
CA GLN A 132 -0.14 -5.08 -13.97
C GLN A 132 -0.22 -6.53 -13.46
N LEU A 133 0.12 -6.74 -12.18
CA LEU A 133 0.06 -8.01 -11.49
C LEU A 133 -0.35 -7.76 -10.03
N ALA A 134 -1.22 -8.59 -9.48
CA ALA A 134 -1.63 -8.56 -8.08
C ALA A 134 -1.90 -9.98 -7.57
N GLY A 135 -1.74 -10.21 -6.27
CA GLY A 135 -2.04 -11.50 -5.64
C GLY A 135 -1.05 -12.62 -5.95
N GLU A 136 0.02 -12.37 -6.70
CA GLU A 136 1.08 -13.32 -6.99
C GLU A 136 2.23 -13.19 -5.99
N HIS A 137 3.16 -14.17 -6.01
CA HIS A 137 4.36 -14.09 -5.18
C HIS A 137 5.13 -12.79 -5.47
N GLY A 138 5.39 -12.00 -4.43
CA GLY A 138 6.07 -10.72 -4.52
C GLY A 138 5.24 -9.58 -5.11
N ALA A 139 3.95 -9.78 -5.40
CA ALA A 139 3.05 -8.73 -5.85
C ALA A 139 2.14 -8.26 -4.71
N PRO A 140 1.58 -7.03 -4.76
CA PRO A 140 0.58 -6.58 -3.81
C PRO A 140 -0.60 -7.54 -3.74
N PHE A 141 -1.00 -7.88 -2.52
CA PHE A 141 -2.07 -8.84 -2.23
C PHE A 141 -3.28 -8.18 -1.57
N TRP A 142 -3.02 -7.30 -0.58
CA TRP A 142 -4.06 -6.60 0.15
C TRP A 142 -3.56 -5.23 0.62
N HIS A 143 -4.50 -4.29 0.80
CA HIS A 143 -4.26 -2.96 1.33
C HIS A 143 -5.21 -2.71 2.50
N GLU A 144 -4.68 -2.33 3.66
CA GLU A 144 -5.46 -2.22 4.88
C GLU A 144 -5.11 -0.97 5.66
N LEU A 145 -6.10 -0.15 5.94
CA LEU A 145 -5.96 0.98 6.84
C LEU A 145 -6.15 0.53 8.29
N HIS A 146 -5.14 0.77 9.12
CA HIS A 146 -5.25 0.72 10.56
C HIS A 146 -5.53 2.11 11.11
N THR A 147 -6.69 2.34 11.71
CA THR A 147 -7.08 3.66 12.19
C THR A 147 -7.67 3.63 13.60
N ARG A 148 -7.38 4.67 14.41
CA ARG A 148 -8.06 4.90 15.70
C ARG A 148 -9.35 5.69 15.53
N HIS A 149 -9.64 6.17 14.34
CA HIS A 149 -10.78 7.02 14.02
C HIS A 149 -11.70 6.36 12.99
N TYR A 150 -12.11 5.12 13.31
CA TYR A 150 -12.73 4.19 12.37
C TYR A 150 -13.89 4.81 11.57
N GLU A 151 -14.93 5.36 12.23
CA GLU A 151 -16.10 5.92 11.56
C GLU A 151 -15.71 7.11 10.67
N ARG A 152 -14.78 7.96 11.14
CA ARG A 152 -14.32 9.12 10.38
C ARG A 152 -13.54 8.70 9.14
N SER A 153 -12.70 7.67 9.28
CA SER A 153 -11.95 7.14 8.15
C SER A 153 -12.86 6.46 7.14
N VAL A 154 -13.81 5.61 7.57
CA VAL A 154 -14.80 5.00 6.66
C VAL A 154 -15.54 6.08 5.87
N LYS A 155 -16.05 7.10 6.57
CA LYS A 155 -16.77 8.19 5.90
C LYS A 155 -15.88 8.98 4.94
N PHE A 156 -14.62 9.21 5.30
CA PHE A 156 -13.66 9.90 4.43
C PHE A 156 -13.50 9.16 3.09
N TYR A 157 -13.28 7.84 3.10
CA TYR A 157 -13.11 7.08 1.85
C TYR A 157 -14.40 6.96 1.04
N GLN A 158 -15.56 6.94 1.69
CA GLN A 158 -16.86 7.04 1.01
C GLN A 158 -17.02 8.38 0.28
N ASP A 159 -16.70 9.49 0.95
CA ASP A 159 -16.95 10.84 0.42
C ASP A 159 -15.87 11.25 -0.60
N ALA A 160 -14.57 11.01 -0.29
CA ALA A 160 -13.45 11.46 -1.10
C ALA A 160 -13.16 10.54 -2.30
N PHE A 161 -13.28 9.22 -2.11
CA PHE A 161 -12.93 8.21 -3.10
C PHE A 161 -14.12 7.38 -3.59
N ARG A 162 -15.36 7.74 -3.13
CA ARG A 162 -16.62 7.08 -3.53
C ARG A 162 -16.64 5.58 -3.25
N TRP A 163 -16.05 5.19 -2.12
CA TRP A 163 -16.02 3.78 -1.73
C TRP A 163 -17.43 3.23 -1.53
N ASP A 164 -17.74 2.15 -2.24
CA ASP A 164 -18.87 1.28 -1.94
C ASP A 164 -18.44 0.30 -0.84
N THR A 165 -18.79 0.63 0.39
CA THR A 165 -18.29 -0.07 1.58
C THR A 165 -19.24 -1.16 2.04
N SER A 166 -18.67 -2.26 2.55
CA SER A 166 -19.40 -3.34 3.19
C SER A 166 -18.82 -3.62 4.57
N VAL A 167 -19.66 -3.63 5.60
CA VAL A 167 -19.25 -4.02 6.95
C VAL A 167 -19.04 -5.53 6.99
N MET A 168 -17.78 -5.95 7.23
CA MET A 168 -17.44 -7.37 7.40
C MET A 168 -17.72 -7.81 8.84
N SER A 169 -17.36 -6.97 9.81
CA SER A 169 -17.58 -7.20 11.25
C SER A 169 -17.76 -5.87 11.97
N ASP A 170 -18.64 -5.85 12.97
CA ASP A 170 -18.85 -4.70 13.87
C ASP A 170 -19.08 -5.23 15.31
N THR A 171 -18.08 -5.94 15.81
CA THR A 171 -18.04 -6.42 17.19
C THR A 171 -17.08 -5.58 18.03
N GLU A 172 -17.15 -5.66 19.35
CA GLU A 172 -16.26 -4.94 20.26
C GLU A 172 -14.79 -5.30 20.04
N ASP A 173 -14.50 -6.57 19.71
CA ASP A 173 -13.14 -7.07 19.51
C ASP A 173 -12.63 -6.89 18.06
N PHE A 174 -13.53 -6.76 17.07
CA PHE A 174 -13.15 -6.71 15.67
C PHE A 174 -14.15 -5.89 14.85
N ARG A 175 -13.75 -4.66 14.49
CA ARG A 175 -14.51 -3.78 13.60
C ARG A 175 -13.76 -3.62 12.29
N TYR A 176 -14.42 -4.01 11.21
CA TYR A 176 -13.78 -4.06 9.89
C TYR A 176 -14.78 -3.77 8.76
N THR A 177 -14.40 -2.83 7.91
CA THR A 177 -15.16 -2.46 6.71
C THR A 177 -14.30 -2.66 5.47
N THR A 178 -14.88 -3.19 4.40
CA THR A 178 -14.17 -3.39 3.12
C THR A 178 -14.70 -2.47 2.03
N LEU A 179 -13.83 -2.15 1.07
CA LEU A 179 -14.21 -1.66 -0.25
C LEU A 179 -14.70 -2.84 -1.08
N GLY A 180 -15.98 -2.84 -1.43
CA GLY A 180 -16.66 -4.01 -2.00
C GLY A 180 -16.98 -5.08 -0.95
N SER A 181 -17.46 -6.23 -1.35
CA SER A 181 -17.91 -7.29 -0.45
C SER A 181 -17.45 -8.68 -0.89
N GLY A 182 -17.23 -9.58 0.09
CA GLY A 182 -16.85 -10.96 -0.15
C GLY A 182 -15.59 -11.07 -1.01
N TYR A 183 -15.60 -11.93 -2.02
CA TYR A 183 -14.47 -12.11 -2.94
C TYR A 183 -14.17 -10.92 -3.85
N ALA A 184 -15.09 -9.94 -3.93
CA ALA A 184 -14.87 -8.70 -4.67
C ALA A 184 -14.29 -7.58 -3.79
N SER A 185 -13.95 -7.86 -2.54
CA SER A 185 -13.28 -6.89 -1.66
C SER A 185 -11.89 -6.57 -2.20
N ARG A 186 -11.52 -5.29 -2.15
CA ARG A 186 -10.28 -4.78 -2.75
C ARG A 186 -9.35 -4.09 -1.75
N ALA A 187 -9.88 -3.63 -0.61
CA ALA A 187 -9.14 -3.04 0.49
C ALA A 187 -9.97 -3.12 1.78
N GLY A 188 -9.34 -2.87 2.92
CA GLY A 188 -9.99 -2.89 4.22
C GLY A 188 -9.67 -1.68 5.08
N ILE A 189 -10.58 -1.38 6.02
CA ILE A 189 -10.38 -0.42 7.11
C ILE A 189 -10.63 -1.16 8.41
N MET A 190 -9.62 -1.19 9.27
CA MET A 190 -9.64 -1.84 10.58
C MET A 190 -9.65 -0.80 11.70
N ASP A 191 -10.55 -0.98 12.66
CA ASP A 191 -10.45 -0.27 13.95
C ASP A 191 -9.25 -0.79 14.72
N ALA A 192 -8.21 0.02 14.79
CA ALA A 192 -6.96 -0.30 15.46
C ALA A 192 -6.82 0.40 16.83
N SER A 193 -7.92 0.95 17.35
CA SER A 193 -7.92 1.74 18.58
C SER A 193 -7.42 0.96 19.80
N THR A 194 -7.61 -0.38 19.81
CA THR A 194 -7.25 -1.25 20.92
C THR A 194 -5.82 -1.78 20.89
N PHE A 195 -5.17 -1.83 19.71
CA PHE A 195 -3.84 -2.47 19.57
C PHE A 195 -2.76 -1.58 18.95
N LEU A 196 -3.12 -0.53 18.21
CA LEU A 196 -2.13 0.36 17.61
C LEU A 196 -1.45 1.21 18.70
N PRO A 197 -0.12 1.16 18.89
CA PRO A 197 0.56 1.95 19.91
C PRO A 197 0.31 3.46 19.72
N GLU A 198 0.16 4.22 20.81
CA GLU A 198 -0.14 5.67 20.75
C GLU A 198 0.89 6.48 19.91
N SER A 199 2.14 6.03 19.91
CA SER A 199 3.23 6.65 19.14
C SER A 199 3.15 6.38 17.63
N VAL A 200 2.33 5.40 17.19
CA VAL A 200 2.17 5.05 15.77
C VAL A 200 0.90 5.71 15.25
N PRO A 201 0.96 6.60 14.25
CA PRO A 201 -0.23 7.20 13.65
C PRO A 201 -1.09 6.16 12.91
N SER A 202 -2.35 6.51 12.62
CA SER A 202 -3.13 5.74 11.66
C SER A 202 -2.35 5.60 10.35
N ASN A 203 -2.35 4.42 9.76
CA ASN A 203 -1.48 4.14 8.60
C ASN A 203 -2.03 3.02 7.72
N TRP A 204 -1.66 3.08 6.44
CA TRP A 204 -1.93 2.01 5.49
C TRP A 204 -0.88 0.92 5.58
N GLN A 205 -1.35 -0.33 5.66
CA GLN A 205 -0.54 -1.54 5.62
C GLN A 205 -0.64 -2.17 4.23
N ILE A 206 0.49 -2.59 3.68
CA ILE A 206 0.56 -3.29 2.41
C ILE A 206 0.95 -4.74 2.67
N TYR A 207 0.20 -5.65 2.08
CA TYR A 207 0.49 -7.07 2.14
C TYR A 207 1.02 -7.53 0.78
N PHE A 208 2.14 -8.23 0.79
CA PHE A 208 2.67 -8.90 -0.39
C PHE A 208 2.33 -10.39 -0.33
N GLY A 209 1.88 -10.95 -1.45
CA GLY A 209 1.63 -12.37 -1.57
C GLY A 209 2.94 -13.16 -1.54
N VAL A 210 2.97 -14.27 -0.80
CA VAL A 210 4.09 -15.22 -0.77
C VAL A 210 3.58 -16.65 -0.88
N ASP A 211 4.43 -17.57 -1.35
CA ASP A 211 4.06 -18.98 -1.44
C ASP A 211 4.12 -19.68 -0.08
N ASP A 212 5.05 -19.27 0.78
CA ASP A 212 5.28 -19.80 2.13
C ASP A 212 5.71 -18.64 3.03
N ALA A 213 4.86 -18.32 4.03
CA ALA A 213 5.09 -17.18 4.92
C ALA A 213 6.25 -17.42 5.89
N ASP A 214 6.48 -18.67 6.34
CA ASP A 214 7.60 -19.00 7.24
C ASP A 214 8.94 -18.91 6.52
N ALA A 215 9.01 -19.46 5.31
CA ALA A 215 10.22 -19.39 4.48
C ALA A 215 10.53 -17.94 4.07
N ALA A 216 9.51 -17.16 3.71
CA ALA A 216 9.67 -15.76 3.36
C ALA A 216 10.14 -14.92 4.55
N ALA A 217 9.57 -15.11 5.75
CA ALA A 217 10.00 -14.43 6.98
C ALA A 217 11.44 -14.78 7.35
N THR A 218 11.81 -16.06 7.30
CA THR A 218 13.18 -16.53 7.53
C THR A 218 14.16 -15.90 6.54
N THR A 219 13.79 -15.87 5.27
CA THR A 219 14.60 -15.22 4.21
C THR A 219 14.76 -13.74 4.50
N ALA A 220 13.66 -13.02 4.78
CA ALA A 220 13.69 -11.60 5.08
C ALA A 220 14.62 -11.28 6.27
N GLU A 221 14.52 -12.03 7.37
CA GLU A 221 15.38 -11.86 8.54
C GLU A 221 16.85 -12.05 8.18
N SER A 222 17.20 -13.07 7.38
CA SER A 222 18.56 -13.30 6.88
C SER A 222 19.10 -12.15 6.01
N LEU A 223 18.19 -11.32 5.45
CA LEU A 223 18.50 -10.16 4.63
C LEU A 223 18.51 -8.84 5.41
N GLY A 224 18.32 -8.89 6.74
CA GLY A 224 18.36 -7.74 7.64
C GLY A 224 16.99 -7.13 7.99
N ALA A 225 15.90 -7.79 7.63
CA ALA A 225 14.57 -7.43 8.11
C ALA A 225 14.42 -7.68 9.61
N GLN A 226 13.52 -6.92 10.26
CA GLN A 226 13.08 -7.22 11.62
C GLN A 226 11.68 -7.84 11.56
N ILE A 227 11.49 -8.90 12.34
CA ILE A 227 10.18 -9.52 12.51
C ILE A 227 9.43 -8.77 13.61
N ILE A 228 8.37 -8.03 13.26
CA ILE A 228 7.48 -7.36 14.23
C ILE A 228 6.47 -8.38 14.78
N HIS A 229 5.82 -9.11 13.88
CA HIS A 229 4.94 -10.23 14.21
C HIS A 229 5.35 -11.44 13.40
N ALA A 230 5.68 -12.54 14.09
CA ALA A 230 6.08 -13.79 13.45
C ALA A 230 4.92 -14.37 12.63
N PRO A 231 5.19 -15.26 11.65
CA PRO A 231 4.14 -15.92 10.90
C PRO A 231 3.15 -16.64 11.81
N GLU A 232 1.87 -16.27 11.70
CA GLU A 232 0.77 -16.84 12.47
C GLU A 232 -0.42 -17.13 11.57
N ASP A 233 -1.22 -18.15 11.97
CA ASP A 233 -2.44 -18.49 11.26
C ASP A 233 -3.57 -17.55 11.68
N THR A 234 -4.21 -16.92 10.72
CA THR A 234 -5.37 -16.05 10.90
C THR A 234 -6.56 -16.60 10.10
N PRO A 235 -7.78 -16.13 10.34
CA PRO A 235 -8.93 -16.48 9.51
C PRO A 235 -8.75 -16.14 8.01
N PHE A 236 -7.77 -15.28 7.68
CA PHE A 236 -7.49 -14.80 6.33
C PHE A 236 -6.23 -15.41 5.71
N GLY A 237 -5.62 -16.39 6.38
CA GLY A 237 -4.41 -17.08 5.97
C GLY A 237 -3.25 -16.85 6.92
N ARG A 238 -2.10 -17.45 6.60
CA ARG A 238 -0.87 -17.30 7.37
C ARG A 238 -0.16 -16.02 6.99
N MET A 239 0.13 -15.14 7.97
CA MET A 239 0.61 -13.78 7.76
C MET A 239 1.74 -13.45 8.74
N ALA A 240 2.61 -12.50 8.32
CA ALA A 240 3.62 -11.92 9.20
C ALA A 240 3.73 -10.41 8.96
N THR A 241 4.24 -9.68 9.95
CA THR A 241 4.57 -8.25 9.84
C THR A 241 6.06 -8.05 10.04
N LEU A 242 6.69 -7.35 9.10
CA LEU A 242 8.13 -7.13 9.07
C LEU A 242 8.46 -5.66 8.81
N THR A 243 9.72 -5.26 9.12
CA THR A 243 10.33 -4.09 8.47
C THR A 243 11.35 -4.57 7.45
N ASP A 244 11.57 -3.80 6.39
CA ASP A 244 12.74 -3.97 5.56
C ASP A 244 14.01 -3.43 6.27
N PRO A 245 15.23 -3.60 5.71
CA PRO A 245 16.46 -3.13 6.34
C PRO A 245 16.55 -1.60 6.52
N THR A 246 15.71 -0.82 5.85
CA THR A 246 15.65 0.63 6.00
C THR A 246 14.61 1.08 7.04
N GLY A 247 13.75 0.16 7.48
CA GLY A 247 12.74 0.39 8.52
C GLY A 247 11.30 0.50 7.99
N ALA A 248 11.07 0.40 6.68
CA ALA A 248 9.73 0.43 6.12
C ALA A 248 8.93 -0.84 6.50
N VAL A 249 7.78 -0.64 7.12
CA VAL A 249 6.89 -1.73 7.55
C VAL A 249 6.12 -2.28 6.35
N PHE A 250 6.06 -3.60 6.25
CA PHE A 250 5.22 -4.32 5.29
C PHE A 250 4.74 -5.63 5.88
N LYS A 251 3.72 -6.21 5.27
CA LYS A 251 3.21 -7.52 5.64
C LYS A 251 3.36 -8.51 4.49
N ILE A 252 3.50 -9.78 4.84
CA ILE A 252 3.42 -10.89 3.91
C ILE A 252 2.20 -11.74 4.25
N ALA A 253 1.51 -12.22 3.20
CA ALA A 253 0.38 -13.12 3.34
C ALA A 253 0.58 -14.34 2.45
N GLN A 254 0.47 -15.53 3.03
CA GLN A 254 0.56 -16.77 2.28
C GLN A 254 -0.63 -16.90 1.35
N ARG A 255 -0.35 -17.05 0.05
CA ARG A 255 -1.39 -17.25 -0.95
C ARG A 255 -2.12 -18.57 -0.73
N PRO A 256 -3.43 -18.64 -1.01
CA PRO A 256 -4.11 -19.92 -1.08
C PRO A 256 -3.37 -20.82 -2.05
N GLY A 257 -3.08 -22.06 -1.63
CA GLY A 257 -2.50 -23.06 -2.53
C GLY A 257 -3.38 -23.26 -3.76
N PRO A 258 -2.84 -23.80 -4.86
CA PRO A 258 -3.66 -24.16 -6.03
C PRO A 258 -4.79 -25.05 -5.56
N GLN A 259 -6.04 -24.61 -5.81
CA GLN A 259 -7.21 -25.43 -5.51
C GLN A 259 -7.13 -26.67 -6.39
N SER A 260 -6.96 -27.82 -5.76
CA SER A 260 -6.92 -29.15 -6.41
C SER A 260 -8.29 -29.55 -6.94
#